data_1e49298be0be0b5e92e7bef4e37d4672
#
_entry.id   1e49298be0be0b5e92e7bef4e37d4672
#
_cell.length_a   1.000
_cell.length_b   1.000
_cell.length_c   1.000
_cell.angle_alpha   90.00
_cell.angle_beta   90.00
_cell.angle_gamma   90.00
#
_symmetry.space_group_name_H-M   'P 1'
#
loop_
_entity.id
_entity.type
_entity.pdbx_description
1 polymer ?
#
loop_
_entity_poly.entity_id
_entity_poly.type
_entity_poly.pdbx_seq_one_letter_code
_entity_poly.pdbx_strand_id
1 'polypeptide(L)' 'MIVVTGSAGFIASYLVDHLNTLGHTNLVLVDDFTKIDKEDNWKNTHFSSIIERSEFVDWFGAHANEVEFVFHLGAR' A
#
# COMPACT_ATOMS: atom_id res chain seq x y z
N MET A 1 -7.06 6.44 -7.35
CA MET A 1 -6.46 5.83 -6.15
C MET A 1 -5.93 4.44 -6.49
N ILE A 2 -4.71 4.17 -6.10
CA ILE A 2 -4.07 2.88 -6.34
C ILE A 2 -3.79 2.24 -4.98
N VAL A 3 -4.18 0.98 -4.84
CA VAL A 3 -3.97 0.23 -3.60
C VAL A 3 -2.80 -0.74 -3.78
N VAL A 4 -1.88 -0.77 -2.82
CA VAL A 4 -0.76 -1.70 -2.83
C VAL A 4 -0.84 -2.52 -1.55
N THR A 5 -1.16 -3.81 -1.67
CA THR A 5 -1.18 -4.70 -0.51
C THR A 5 0.19 -5.35 -0.35
N GLY A 6 0.57 -5.64 0.88
CA GLY A 6 1.92 -6.11 1.19
C GLY A 6 2.94 -5.01 1.05
N SER A 7 2.53 -3.75 1.19
CA SER A 7 3.32 -2.59 0.85
C SER A 7 4.51 -2.34 1.77
N ALA A 8 4.52 -2.95 2.94
CA ALA A 8 5.66 -2.83 3.86
C ALA A 8 6.77 -3.83 3.53
N GLY A 9 6.55 -4.72 2.56
CA GLY A 9 7.54 -5.68 2.13
C GLY A 9 8.59 -5.05 1.22
N PHE A 10 9.69 -5.77 1.04
CA PHE A 10 10.83 -5.24 0.28
C PHE A 10 10.47 -5.00 -1.20
N ILE A 11 9.82 -5.98 -1.84
CA ILE A 11 9.49 -5.85 -3.25
C ILE A 11 8.42 -4.77 -3.46
N ALA A 12 7.45 -4.71 -2.56
CA ALA A 12 6.39 -3.72 -2.68
C ALA A 12 6.92 -2.30 -2.50
N SER A 13 7.95 -2.11 -1.68
CA SER A 13 8.53 -0.78 -1.51
C SER A 13 9.16 -0.28 -2.79
N TYR A 14 9.76 -1.16 -3.58
CA TYR A 14 10.27 -0.79 -4.90
C TYR A 14 9.14 -0.36 -5.83
N LEU A 15 8.02 -1.07 -5.78
CA LEU A 15 6.88 -0.71 -6.62
C LEU A 15 6.34 0.66 -6.24
N VAL A 16 6.18 0.92 -4.94
CA VAL A 16 5.69 2.21 -4.49
C VAL A 16 6.63 3.33 -4.92
N ASP A 17 7.93 3.12 -4.76
CA ASP A 17 8.92 4.10 -5.18
C ASP A 17 8.83 4.36 -6.68
N HIS A 18 8.67 3.31 -7.47
CA HIS A 18 8.54 3.45 -8.92
C HIS A 18 7.28 4.23 -9.28
N LEU A 19 6.16 3.93 -8.62
CA LEU A 19 4.92 4.66 -8.86
C LEU A 19 5.07 6.14 -8.51
N ASN A 20 5.78 6.43 -7.43
CA ASN A 20 6.07 7.82 -7.08
C ASN A 20 6.89 8.51 -8.17
N THR A 21 7.86 7.80 -8.74
CA THR A 21 8.68 8.34 -9.82
C THR A 21 7.83 8.69 -11.03
N LEU A 22 6.78 7.92 -11.27
CA LEU A 22 5.86 8.18 -12.38
C LEU A 22 4.82 9.27 -12.05
N GLY A 23 4.86 9.82 -10.85
CA GLY A 23 3.95 10.88 -10.45
C GLY A 23 2.73 10.41 -9.69
N HIS A 24 2.64 9.13 -9.38
CA HIS A 24 1.50 8.59 -8.62
C HIS A 24 1.77 8.70 -7.14
N THR A 25 1.02 9.53 -6.45
CA THR A 25 1.14 9.69 -5.00
C THR A 25 -0.17 9.39 -4.26
N ASN A 26 -1.27 9.24 -4.99
CA ASN A 26 -2.55 8.87 -4.39
C ASN A 26 -2.60 7.35 -4.21
N LEU A 27 -1.79 6.86 -3.28
CA LEU A 27 -1.59 5.45 -3.02
C LEU A 27 -2.08 5.10 -1.63
N VAL A 28 -2.71 3.94 -1.51
CA VAL A 28 -3.13 3.40 -0.22
C VAL A 28 -2.29 2.14 0.03
N LEU A 29 -1.53 2.16 1.10
CA LEU A 29 -0.63 1.08 1.45
C LEU A 29 -1.30 0.16 2.46
N VAL A 30 -1.32 -1.13 2.18
CA VAL A 30 -1.97 -2.12 3.03
C VAL A 30 -0.97 -3.18 3.45
N ASP A 31 -0.80 -3.37 4.74
CA ASP A 31 0.04 -4.44 5.28
C ASP A 31 -0.21 -4.56 6.77
N ASP A 32 0.53 -5.46 7.39
CA ASP A 32 0.54 -5.59 8.84
C ASP A 32 1.60 -4.62 9.38
N PHE A 33 1.16 -3.41 9.72
CA PHE A 33 2.06 -2.36 10.18
C PHE A 33 2.43 -2.47 11.65
N THR A 34 1.99 -3.53 12.31
CA THR A 34 2.41 -3.76 13.70
C THR A 34 3.86 -4.22 13.79
N LYS A 35 4.44 -4.62 12.67
CA LYS A 35 5.83 -5.10 12.64
C LYS A 35 6.77 -3.94 12.34
N ILE A 36 7.45 -3.48 13.35
CA ILE A 36 8.29 -2.30 13.27
C ILE A 36 9.44 -2.46 12.26
N ASP A 37 9.97 -3.66 12.15
CA ASP A 37 11.11 -3.90 11.27
C ASP A 37 10.80 -3.65 9.79
N LYS A 38 9.54 -3.52 9.43
CA LYS A 38 9.16 -3.22 8.06
C LYS A 38 9.05 -1.72 7.77
N GLU A 39 9.10 -0.90 8.79
CA GLU A 39 8.84 0.54 8.63
C GLU A 39 9.80 1.20 7.66
N ASP A 40 11.08 0.81 7.69
CA ASP A 40 12.09 1.43 6.84
C ASP A 40 11.85 1.19 5.35
N ASN A 41 11.03 0.20 5.00
CA ASN A 41 10.78 -0.11 3.60
C ASN A 41 9.84 0.88 2.93
N TRP A 42 9.00 1.58 3.69
CA TRP A 42 7.96 2.42 3.08
C TRP A 42 7.93 3.86 3.59
N LYS A 43 8.60 4.16 4.68
CA LYS A 43 8.41 5.48 5.31
C LYS A 43 8.93 6.65 4.48
N ASN A 44 9.80 6.39 3.52
CA ASN A 44 10.34 7.44 2.66
C ASN A 44 9.58 7.59 1.35
N THR A 45 8.49 6.85 1.17
CA THR A 45 7.68 6.94 -0.05
C THR A 45 6.51 7.91 0.16
N HIS A 46 5.89 8.31 -0.94
CA HIS A 46 4.75 9.21 -0.91
C HIS A 46 3.46 8.44 -1.10
N PHE A 47 2.53 8.61 -0.19
CA PHE A 47 1.26 7.90 -0.22
C PHE A 47 0.18 8.73 0.48
N SER A 48 -1.10 8.38 0.23
CA SER A 48 -2.23 9.10 0.84
C SER A 48 -2.56 8.56 2.22
N SER A 49 -2.56 7.26 2.40
CA SER A 49 -2.93 6.67 3.68
C SER A 49 -2.41 5.23 3.78
N ILE A 50 -2.39 4.72 5.00
CA ILE A 50 -2.07 3.33 5.27
C ILE A 50 -3.26 2.66 5.93
N ILE A 51 -3.48 1.38 5.60
CA ILE A 51 -4.59 0.60 6.14
C ILE A 51 -4.02 -0.70 6.69
N GLU A 52 -4.39 -1.03 7.93
CA GLU A 52 -4.01 -2.32 8.48
C GLU A 52 -4.67 -3.43 7.68
N ARG A 53 -3.93 -4.49 7.45
CA ARG A 53 -4.42 -5.61 6.65
C ARG A 53 -5.74 -6.17 7.20
N SER A 54 -5.90 -6.20 8.50
CA SER A 54 -7.11 -6.73 9.13
C SER A 54 -8.34 -5.88 8.84
N GLU A 55 -8.17 -4.63 8.44
CA GLU A 55 -9.27 -3.71 8.17
C GLU A 55 -9.52 -3.51 6.68
N PHE A 56 -8.68 -4.10 5.84
CA PHE A 56 -8.71 -3.81 4.42
C PHE A 56 -10.03 -4.22 3.75
N VAL A 57 -10.58 -5.37 4.12
CA VAL A 57 -11.80 -5.86 3.47
C VAL A 57 -12.94 -4.87 3.68
N ASP A 58 -13.12 -4.41 4.91
CA ASP A 58 -14.18 -3.45 5.22
C ASP A 58 -13.93 -2.11 4.53
N TRP A 59 -12.68 -1.66 4.54
CA TRP A 59 -12.31 -0.42 3.89
C TRP A 59 -12.57 -0.49 2.38
N PHE A 60 -12.17 -1.60 1.77
CA PHE A 60 -12.32 -1.77 0.33
C PHE A 60 -13.80 -1.78 -0.09
N GLY A 61 -14.65 -2.42 0.72
CA GLY A 61 -16.08 -2.43 0.44
C GLY A 61 -16.67 -1.03 0.39
N ALA A 62 -16.14 -0.13 1.22
CA ALA A 62 -16.64 1.25 1.28
C ALA A 62 -16.03 2.15 0.19
N HIS A 63 -14.86 1.77 -0.35
CA HIS A 63 -14.11 2.66 -1.26
C HIS A 63 -13.84 2.06 -2.63
N ALA A 64 -14.46 0.93 -2.95
CA ALA A 64 -14.16 0.21 -4.20
C ALA A 64 -14.33 1.09 -5.44
N ASN A 65 -15.29 1.99 -5.43
CA ASN A 65 -15.55 2.85 -6.58
C ASN A 65 -14.44 3.87 -6.84
N GLU A 66 -13.60 4.10 -5.86
CA GLU A 66 -12.51 5.07 -5.97
C GLU A 66 -11.18 4.41 -6.34
N VAL A 67 -11.13 3.08 -6.30
CA VAL A 67 -9.90 2.34 -6.54
C VAL A 67 -9.77 2.02 -8.03
N GLU A 68 -8.66 2.45 -8.63
CA GLU A 68 -8.38 2.21 -10.05
C GLU A 68 -7.61 0.91 -10.25
N PHE A 69 -6.65 0.66 -9.37
CA PHE A 69 -5.79 -0.52 -9.45
C PHE A 69 -5.48 -1.06 -8.07
N VAL A 70 -5.34 -2.38 -7.99
CA VAL A 70 -4.85 -3.04 -6.79
C VAL A 70 -3.65 -3.88 -7.17
N PHE A 71 -2.50 -3.58 -6.58
CA PHE A 71 -1.32 -4.42 -6.69
C PHE A 71 -1.26 -5.30 -5.45
N HIS A 72 -1.58 -6.57 -5.62
CA HIS A 72 -1.66 -7.51 -4.50
C HIS A 72 -0.36 -8.27 -4.36
N LEU A 73 0.53 -7.76 -3.53
CA LEU A 73 1.84 -8.34 -3.28
C LEU A 73 1.85 -8.98 -1.90
N GLY A 74 2.78 -9.88 -1.70
CA GLY A 74 2.91 -10.51 -0.39
C GLY A 74 1.82 -11.50 -0.05
N ALA A 75 1.06 -11.95 -1.02
CA ALA A 75 0.05 -12.99 -0.80
C ALA A 75 0.72 -14.32 -0.46
N ARG A 76 0.18 -15.03 0.50
CA ARG A 76 0.75 -16.28 0.96
C ARG A 76 -0.31 -17.30 1.13
#